data_8ff07120b7904dac7e683bce600eac54
#
_entry.id   8ff07120b7904dac7e683bce600eac54
#
_cell.length_a   1.000
_cell.length_b   1.000
_cell.length_c   1.000
_cell.angle_alpha   90.00
_cell.angle_beta   90.00
_cell.angle_gamma   90.00
#
_symmetry.space_group_name_H-M   'P 1'
#
loop_
_entity.id
_entity.type
_entity.pdbx_description
1 polymer ?
#
loop_
_entity_poly.entity_id
_entity_poly.type
_entity_poly.pdbx_seq_one_letter_code
_entity_poly.pdbx_strand_id
1 'polypeptide(L)'
;MQIEVRPTLTYVTKNGGNSSIDLVWLGHCLKDIERTNSLISASKKSGVSFRNAWGKMNDVEEALGMRLILRTKGHGSKLTKLGQFLIQFVEEMQNSYHDSGLSYQEILFREIKKIQKIELSKWRFLSSSDSIIQRAASEIEGFDLRISGSGESLERLLGDEAHIAGYHVSDEKSSKAIHRRLLKSNIQIYPVMKRTQGFLVKKGNPLHIKSVDDLLNPKIRFVNRQIGSGTRLLFDTLLIEEDIDPSEINGYFHEEFTHSAVANAILANKADAGLGVKNIALENGLGFVPIKDEIFFIAMKKEMAAQSEASKLIRKIRSYSGETPGYKAVGLNRQIEGWL
;
A
#
# COMPACT_ATOMS: atom_id res chain seq x y z
N MET A 1 38.75 14.41 -34.45
CA MET A 1 37.42 14.77 -34.00
C MET A 1 36.64 13.48 -33.96
N GLN A 2 36.31 13.00 -32.76
CA GLN A 2 35.55 11.76 -32.59
C GLN A 2 34.08 12.14 -32.49
N ILE A 3 33.27 11.69 -33.45
CA ILE A 3 31.81 11.93 -33.42
C ILE A 3 31.18 10.76 -32.65
N GLU A 4 30.64 11.04 -31.48
CA GLU A 4 29.89 10.07 -30.68
C GLU A 4 28.39 10.27 -30.98
N VAL A 5 27.75 9.26 -31.55
CA VAL A 5 26.29 9.28 -31.77
C VAL A 5 25.66 8.66 -30.56
N ARG A 6 24.90 9.46 -29.77
CA ARG A 6 24.19 8.98 -28.59
C ARG A 6 22.71 8.85 -28.90
N PRO A 7 22.13 7.67 -28.69
CA PRO A 7 20.70 7.49 -28.85
C PRO A 7 19.94 8.26 -27.77
N THR A 8 18.95 9.02 -28.19
CA THR A 8 18.11 9.82 -27.29
C THR A 8 16.66 9.40 -27.39
N LEU A 9 15.97 9.35 -26.25
CA LEU A 9 14.52 9.27 -26.19
C LEU A 9 13.96 10.71 -26.13
N THR A 10 13.22 11.13 -27.16
CA THR A 10 12.55 12.43 -27.18
C THR A 10 11.09 12.26 -26.79
N TYR A 11 10.59 13.13 -25.93
CA TYR A 11 9.22 13.07 -25.41
C TYR A 11 8.64 14.47 -25.24
N VAL A 12 7.31 14.57 -25.22
CA VAL A 12 6.59 15.84 -24.96
C VAL A 12 6.29 15.91 -23.47
N THR A 13 6.69 17.00 -22.84
CA THR A 13 6.40 17.30 -21.44
C THR A 13 4.96 17.79 -21.26
N LYS A 14 4.42 17.77 -20.06
CA LYS A 14 3.07 18.30 -19.73
C LYS A 14 2.84 19.74 -20.19
N ASN A 15 3.91 20.53 -20.22
CA ASN A 15 3.84 21.93 -20.65
C ASN A 15 3.92 22.09 -22.18
N GLY A 16 3.81 20.99 -22.94
CA GLY A 16 3.86 21.01 -24.40
C GLY A 16 5.27 21.20 -25.01
N GLY A 17 6.31 21.26 -24.19
CA GLY A 17 7.69 21.37 -24.65
C GLY A 17 8.29 20.00 -25.01
N ASN A 18 9.13 19.96 -26.06
CA ASN A 18 9.93 18.77 -26.36
C ASN A 18 11.10 18.68 -25.39
N SER A 19 11.32 17.49 -24.84
CA SER A 19 12.48 17.18 -24.02
C SER A 19 13.12 15.88 -24.50
N SER A 20 14.37 15.65 -24.13
CA SER A 20 15.08 14.42 -24.50
C SER A 20 15.95 13.91 -23.36
N ILE A 21 16.17 12.61 -23.33
CA ILE A 21 17.08 11.95 -22.41
C ILE A 21 18.00 11.01 -23.18
N ASP A 22 19.27 11.00 -22.81
CA ASP A 22 20.26 10.04 -23.31
C ASP A 22 19.90 8.64 -22.80
N LEU A 23 19.60 7.73 -23.71
CA LEU A 23 19.20 6.34 -23.38
C LEU A 23 20.33 5.56 -22.69
N VAL A 24 21.58 5.84 -23.05
CA VAL A 24 22.74 5.17 -22.41
C VAL A 24 22.85 5.63 -20.96
N TRP A 25 22.70 6.94 -20.73
CA TRP A 25 22.67 7.48 -19.37
C TRP A 25 21.51 6.88 -18.56
N LEU A 26 20.31 6.79 -19.15
CA LEU A 26 19.14 6.22 -18.49
C LEU A 26 19.36 4.76 -18.10
N GLY A 27 19.86 3.94 -19.04
CA GLY A 27 20.16 2.53 -18.81
C GLY A 27 21.20 2.32 -17.70
N HIS A 28 22.30 3.09 -17.73
CA HIS A 28 23.32 3.03 -16.68
C HIS A 28 22.77 3.47 -15.31
N CYS A 29 21.95 4.52 -15.27
CA CYS A 29 21.31 5.00 -14.04
C CYS A 29 20.39 3.92 -13.44
N LEU A 30 19.56 3.28 -14.27
CA LEU A 30 18.69 2.18 -13.85
C LEU A 30 19.49 0.98 -13.35
N LYS A 31 20.57 0.59 -14.04
CA LYS A 31 21.47 -0.50 -13.63
C LYS A 31 22.14 -0.23 -12.29
N ASP A 32 22.56 1.00 -12.05
CA ASP A 32 23.12 1.40 -10.75
C ASP A 32 22.05 1.42 -9.64
N ILE A 33 20.81 1.79 -9.94
CA ILE A 33 19.68 1.67 -8.99
C ILE A 33 19.42 0.21 -8.67
N GLU A 34 19.41 -0.68 -9.64
CA GLU A 34 19.23 -2.12 -9.42
C GLU A 34 20.27 -2.67 -8.45
N ARG A 35 21.53 -2.29 -8.64
CA ARG A 35 22.65 -2.76 -7.82
C ARG A 35 22.67 -2.16 -6.42
N THR A 36 22.30 -0.89 -6.27
CA THR A 36 22.45 -0.13 -5.01
C THR A 36 21.15 0.10 -4.26
N ASN A 37 20.00 -0.19 -4.87
CA ASN A 37 18.66 0.19 -4.40
C ASN A 37 18.55 1.69 -4.10
N SER A 38 19.35 2.55 -4.75
CA SER A 38 19.48 3.97 -4.42
C SER A 38 19.65 4.87 -5.64
N LEU A 39 18.68 5.72 -5.91
CA LEU A 39 18.80 6.77 -6.92
C LEU A 39 19.87 7.82 -6.55
N ILE A 40 20.11 8.06 -5.25
CA ILE A 40 21.16 8.96 -4.78
C ILE A 40 22.54 8.40 -5.18
N SER A 41 22.78 7.12 -4.95
CA SER A 41 24.02 6.47 -5.32
C SER A 41 24.23 6.46 -6.83
N ALA A 42 23.18 6.14 -7.60
CA ALA A 42 23.21 6.15 -9.05
C ALA A 42 23.51 7.55 -9.62
N SER A 43 22.89 8.60 -9.08
CA SER A 43 23.12 9.99 -9.52
C SER A 43 24.56 10.45 -9.29
N LYS A 44 25.13 10.14 -8.11
CA LYS A 44 26.55 10.43 -7.79
C LYS A 44 27.49 9.78 -8.79
N LYS A 45 27.27 8.50 -9.09
CA LYS A 45 28.11 7.76 -10.02
C LYS A 45 28.02 8.28 -11.46
N SER A 46 26.82 8.72 -11.86
CA SER A 46 26.56 9.33 -13.18
C SER A 46 27.02 10.78 -13.29
N GLY A 47 27.62 11.36 -12.26
CA GLY A 47 28.12 12.73 -12.28
C GLY A 47 27.03 13.82 -12.32
N VAL A 48 25.77 13.49 -11.99
CA VAL A 48 24.64 14.43 -11.96
C VAL A 48 24.09 14.62 -10.55
N SER A 49 23.51 15.78 -10.28
CA SER A 49 22.85 16.02 -9.01
C SER A 49 21.62 15.09 -8.85
N PHE A 50 21.33 14.69 -7.61
CA PHE A 50 20.12 13.89 -7.32
C PHE A 50 18.85 14.57 -7.87
N ARG A 51 18.72 15.88 -7.72
CA ARG A 51 17.56 16.63 -8.22
C ARG A 51 17.40 16.52 -9.72
N ASN A 52 18.52 16.60 -10.46
CA ASN A 52 18.51 16.46 -11.93
C ASN A 52 18.16 15.03 -12.35
N ALA A 53 18.82 14.02 -11.75
CA ALA A 53 18.51 12.62 -12.04
C ALA A 53 17.04 12.28 -11.72
N TRP A 54 16.54 12.81 -10.59
CA TRP A 54 15.16 12.61 -10.16
C TRP A 54 14.16 13.29 -11.12
N GLY A 55 14.44 14.53 -11.54
CA GLY A 55 13.61 15.25 -12.52
C GLY A 55 13.53 14.49 -13.84
N LYS A 56 14.68 14.15 -14.44
CA LYS A 56 14.75 13.39 -15.70
C LYS A 56 14.02 12.04 -15.60
N MET A 57 14.14 11.33 -14.48
CA MET A 57 13.45 10.06 -14.27
C MET A 57 11.93 10.24 -14.24
N ASN A 58 11.46 11.26 -13.52
CA ASN A 58 10.02 11.57 -13.45
C ASN A 58 9.46 11.99 -14.80
N ASP A 59 10.18 12.83 -15.55
CA ASP A 59 9.73 13.28 -16.85
C ASP A 59 9.54 12.09 -17.83
N VAL A 60 10.47 11.14 -17.81
CA VAL A 60 10.37 9.91 -18.62
C VAL A 60 9.22 9.02 -18.14
N GLU A 61 9.09 8.80 -16.83
CA GLU A 61 7.99 8.02 -16.26
C GLU A 61 6.63 8.61 -16.63
N GLU A 62 6.54 9.93 -16.62
CA GLU A 62 5.35 10.66 -17.01
C GLU A 62 5.03 10.54 -18.50
N ALA A 63 6.04 10.74 -19.35
CA ALA A 63 5.90 10.61 -20.81
C ALA A 63 5.49 9.18 -21.22
N LEU A 64 6.00 8.16 -20.53
CA LEU A 64 5.65 6.75 -20.76
C LEU A 64 4.32 6.36 -20.10
N GLY A 65 3.78 7.18 -19.19
CA GLY A 65 2.61 6.83 -18.37
C GLY A 65 2.85 5.67 -17.40
N MET A 66 4.11 5.32 -17.14
CA MET A 66 4.50 4.16 -16.35
C MET A 66 5.74 4.44 -15.51
N ARG A 67 5.83 3.83 -14.33
CA ARG A 67 7.00 3.92 -13.46
C ARG A 67 8.14 3.04 -13.96
N LEU A 68 9.35 3.58 -13.89
CA LEU A 68 10.60 2.83 -14.07
C LEU A 68 11.13 2.29 -12.75
N ILE A 69 10.88 3.04 -11.68
CA ILE A 69 11.31 2.69 -10.32
C ILE A 69 10.16 2.79 -9.33
N LEU A 70 10.11 1.83 -8.41
CA LEU A 70 9.26 1.86 -7.24
C LEU A 70 10.08 2.40 -6.07
N ARG A 71 9.54 3.42 -5.40
CA ARG A 71 10.18 4.08 -4.27
C ARG A 71 9.42 3.76 -2.99
N THR A 72 10.09 3.17 -2.03
CA THR A 72 9.51 2.88 -0.72
C THR A 72 10.28 3.65 0.33
N LYS A 73 9.59 4.50 1.09
CA LYS A 73 10.21 5.28 2.16
C LYS A 73 10.92 4.34 3.14
N GLY A 74 12.21 4.56 3.37
CA GLY A 74 13.03 3.73 4.25
C GLY A 74 13.59 2.44 3.61
N HIS A 75 13.15 2.04 2.41
CA HIS A 75 13.58 0.80 1.75
C HIS A 75 14.24 1.02 0.38
N GLY A 76 14.46 2.28 0.00
CA GLY A 76 15.19 2.61 -1.23
C GLY A 76 14.33 2.58 -2.49
N SER A 77 14.96 2.31 -3.63
CA SER A 77 14.35 2.29 -4.95
C SER A 77 14.57 0.94 -5.62
N LYS A 78 13.50 0.31 -6.11
CA LYS A 78 13.55 -0.95 -6.89
C LYS A 78 13.07 -0.71 -8.31
N LEU A 79 13.59 -1.45 -9.27
CA LEU A 79 13.13 -1.38 -10.64
C LEU A 79 11.75 -2.01 -10.82
N THR A 80 10.97 -1.46 -11.75
CA THR A 80 9.80 -2.11 -12.32
C THR A 80 10.22 -3.05 -13.46
N LYS A 81 9.28 -3.84 -13.99
CA LYS A 81 9.52 -4.63 -15.21
C LYS A 81 9.96 -3.77 -16.39
N LEU A 82 9.40 -2.56 -16.52
CA LEU A 82 9.80 -1.60 -17.56
C LEU A 82 11.22 -1.08 -17.33
N GLY A 83 11.59 -0.79 -16.08
CA GLY A 83 12.96 -0.39 -15.74
C GLY A 83 13.99 -1.48 -16.07
N GLN A 84 13.68 -2.74 -15.76
CA GLN A 84 14.54 -3.89 -16.12
C GLN A 84 14.63 -4.08 -17.64
N PHE A 85 13.49 -3.98 -18.33
CA PHE A 85 13.48 -4.05 -19.80
C PHE A 85 14.34 -2.95 -20.43
N LEU A 86 14.28 -1.72 -19.95
CA LEU A 86 15.10 -0.63 -20.48
C LEU A 86 16.59 -0.85 -20.29
N ILE A 87 17.03 -1.49 -19.20
CA ILE A 87 18.45 -1.89 -19.05
C ILE A 87 18.84 -2.85 -20.17
N GLN A 88 18.08 -3.93 -20.35
CA GLN A 88 18.36 -4.93 -21.38
C GLN A 88 18.34 -4.32 -22.78
N PHE A 89 17.35 -3.50 -23.07
CA PHE A 89 17.24 -2.79 -24.35
C PHE A 89 18.45 -1.93 -24.64
N VAL A 90 18.92 -1.14 -23.65
CA VAL A 90 20.09 -0.27 -23.81
C VAL A 90 21.37 -1.11 -24.01
N GLU A 91 21.53 -2.21 -23.29
CA GLU A 91 22.67 -3.13 -23.45
C GLU A 91 22.67 -3.79 -24.83
N GLU A 92 21.54 -4.29 -25.29
CA GLU A 92 21.40 -4.87 -26.65
C GLU A 92 21.68 -3.83 -27.73
N MET A 93 21.13 -2.61 -27.57
CA MET A 93 21.37 -1.50 -28.48
C MET A 93 22.86 -1.11 -28.54
N GLN A 94 23.58 -1.05 -27.40
CA GLN A 94 25.00 -0.77 -27.38
C GLN A 94 25.83 -1.87 -28.08
N ASN A 95 25.43 -3.12 -27.93
CA ASN A 95 26.12 -4.25 -28.54
C ASN A 95 25.89 -4.35 -30.06
N SER A 96 24.73 -3.88 -30.54
CA SER A 96 24.28 -4.02 -31.93
C SER A 96 24.40 -2.75 -32.75
N TYR A 97 25.03 -1.70 -32.23
CA TYR A 97 25.06 -0.33 -32.79
C TYR A 97 25.62 -0.22 -34.23
N HIS A 98 26.10 -1.29 -34.79
CA HIS A 98 26.66 -1.28 -36.16
C HIS A 98 25.66 -1.53 -37.29
N ASP A 99 24.43 -2.05 -37.04
CA ASP A 99 23.63 -2.56 -38.15
C ASP A 99 22.20 -2.01 -38.39
N SER A 100 21.47 -1.40 -37.49
CA SER A 100 20.14 -0.84 -37.86
C SER A 100 19.41 -0.07 -36.72
N GLY A 101 19.57 1.23 -36.64
CA GLY A 101 18.91 2.09 -35.64
C GLY A 101 17.37 2.17 -35.72
N LEU A 102 16.75 1.73 -36.83
CA LEU A 102 15.28 1.77 -37.01
C LEU A 102 14.56 0.60 -36.34
N SER A 103 15.18 -0.56 -36.26
CA SER A 103 14.55 -1.76 -35.71
C SER A 103 14.39 -1.71 -34.18
N TYR A 104 15.24 -0.99 -33.47
CA TYR A 104 15.19 -0.90 -32.00
C TYR A 104 14.07 0.01 -31.49
N GLN A 105 13.74 1.08 -32.21
CA GLN A 105 12.61 1.91 -31.86
C GLN A 105 11.30 1.13 -31.91
N GLU A 106 11.10 0.34 -32.96
CA GLU A 106 9.91 -0.50 -33.10
C GLU A 106 9.82 -1.57 -32.01
N ILE A 107 10.96 -2.23 -31.68
CA ILE A 107 11.01 -3.21 -30.60
C ILE A 107 10.67 -2.54 -29.28
N LEU A 108 11.28 -1.38 -28.96
CA LEU A 108 11.02 -0.63 -27.74
C LEU A 108 9.53 -0.31 -27.60
N PHE A 109 8.92 0.31 -28.62
CA PHE A 109 7.50 0.66 -28.56
C PHE A 109 6.58 -0.55 -28.46
N ARG A 110 6.91 -1.64 -29.13
CA ARG A 110 6.12 -2.89 -29.05
C ARG A 110 6.16 -3.46 -27.62
N GLU A 111 7.33 -3.51 -26.99
CA GLU A 111 7.46 -4.05 -25.63
C GLU A 111 6.83 -3.11 -24.59
N ILE A 112 7.00 -1.80 -24.73
CA ILE A 112 6.29 -0.83 -23.90
C ILE A 112 4.77 -1.05 -23.98
N LYS A 113 4.21 -1.17 -25.19
CA LYS A 113 2.77 -1.43 -25.38
C LYS A 113 2.32 -2.74 -24.72
N LYS A 114 3.12 -3.81 -24.80
CA LYS A 114 2.82 -5.06 -24.11
C LYS A 114 2.76 -4.89 -22.61
N ILE A 115 3.79 -4.23 -22.02
CA ILE A 115 3.87 -3.98 -20.58
C ILE A 115 2.71 -3.08 -20.13
N GLN A 116 2.42 -2.00 -20.87
CA GLN A 116 1.27 -1.14 -20.60
C GLN A 116 -0.04 -1.92 -20.61
N LYS A 117 -0.24 -2.80 -21.59
CA LYS A 117 -1.44 -3.63 -21.66
C LYS A 117 -1.57 -4.55 -20.44
N ILE A 118 -0.46 -5.15 -19.97
CA ILE A 118 -0.42 -5.98 -18.77
C ILE A 118 -0.72 -5.15 -17.52
N GLU A 119 -0.10 -3.98 -17.37
CA GLU A 119 -0.32 -3.08 -16.23
C GLU A 119 -1.76 -2.52 -16.21
N LEU A 120 -2.29 -2.09 -17.39
CA LEU A 120 -3.66 -1.59 -17.53
C LEU A 120 -4.71 -2.68 -17.36
N SER A 121 -4.33 -3.97 -17.53
CA SER A 121 -5.24 -5.09 -17.29
C SER A 121 -5.39 -5.44 -15.82
N LYS A 122 -4.55 -4.88 -14.93
CA LYS A 122 -4.66 -5.14 -13.51
C LYS A 122 -5.80 -4.37 -12.87
N TRP A 123 -6.51 -5.08 -11.99
CA TRP A 123 -7.53 -4.47 -11.16
C TRP A 123 -6.89 -3.67 -10.03
N ARG A 124 -7.06 -2.35 -10.04
CA ARG A 124 -6.58 -1.48 -8.96
C ARG A 124 -7.37 -1.76 -7.69
N PHE A 125 -6.68 -2.30 -6.69
CA PHE A 125 -7.23 -2.65 -5.40
C PHE A 125 -6.59 -1.78 -4.31
N LEU A 126 -7.38 -0.89 -3.71
CA LEU A 126 -6.94 -0.10 -2.56
C LEU A 126 -7.55 -0.69 -1.29
N SER A 127 -6.75 -0.81 -0.24
CA SER A 127 -7.23 -1.43 1.00
C SER A 127 -6.55 -0.85 2.23
N SER A 128 -7.29 -0.78 3.32
CA SER A 128 -6.65 -0.60 4.63
C SER A 128 -5.73 -1.79 4.92
N SER A 129 -4.67 -1.51 5.67
CA SER A 129 -3.61 -2.49 5.95
C SER A 129 -4.15 -3.69 6.73
N ASP A 130 -4.02 -4.87 6.14
CA ASP A 130 -4.33 -6.15 6.77
C ASP A 130 -3.52 -7.27 6.11
N SER A 131 -2.91 -8.14 6.92
CA SER A 131 -2.04 -9.22 6.44
C SER A 131 -2.78 -10.27 5.61
N ILE A 132 -4.03 -10.57 5.97
CA ILE A 132 -4.87 -11.53 5.24
C ILE A 132 -5.22 -10.98 3.85
N ILE A 133 -5.57 -9.69 3.76
CA ILE A 133 -5.85 -9.04 2.48
C ILE A 133 -4.61 -9.05 1.58
N GLN A 134 -3.44 -8.67 2.14
CA GLN A 134 -2.18 -8.66 1.39
C GLN A 134 -1.81 -10.05 0.88
N ARG A 135 -1.89 -11.07 1.74
CA ARG A 135 -1.64 -12.46 1.36
C ARG A 135 -2.62 -12.95 0.29
N ALA A 136 -3.92 -12.75 0.47
CA ALA A 136 -4.92 -13.19 -0.49
C ALA A 136 -4.76 -12.54 -1.87
N ALA A 137 -4.46 -11.24 -1.91
CA ALA A 137 -4.26 -10.51 -3.15
C ALA A 137 -2.96 -10.90 -3.87
N SER A 138 -1.86 -11.15 -3.13
CA SER A 138 -0.56 -11.52 -3.71
C SER A 138 -0.57 -12.90 -4.40
N GLU A 139 -1.49 -13.78 -4.04
CA GLU A 139 -1.63 -15.12 -4.58
C GLU A 139 -2.60 -15.20 -5.78
N ILE A 140 -3.11 -14.07 -6.25
CA ILE A 140 -4.02 -13.99 -7.40
C ILE A 140 -3.44 -13.01 -8.40
N GLU A 141 -3.16 -13.49 -9.60
CA GLU A 141 -2.72 -12.61 -10.69
C GLU A 141 -3.81 -11.59 -11.06
N GLY A 142 -3.39 -10.42 -11.50
CA GLY A 142 -4.29 -9.39 -11.99
C GLY A 142 -4.70 -8.33 -10.97
N PHE A 143 -4.25 -8.38 -9.71
CA PHE A 143 -4.46 -7.30 -8.75
C PHE A 143 -3.21 -6.41 -8.58
N ASP A 144 -3.42 -5.10 -8.60
CA ASP A 144 -2.46 -4.08 -8.13
C ASP A 144 -2.97 -3.59 -6.76
N LEU A 145 -2.53 -4.27 -5.68
CA LEU A 145 -2.90 -3.91 -4.32
C LEU A 145 -2.02 -2.76 -3.81
N ARG A 146 -2.69 -1.70 -3.35
CA ARG A 146 -2.04 -0.56 -2.66
C ARG A 146 -2.70 -0.34 -1.32
N ILE A 147 -1.87 -0.09 -0.30
CA ILE A 147 -2.35 0.17 1.05
C ILE A 147 -2.67 1.66 1.20
N SER A 148 -3.90 1.94 1.67
CA SER A 148 -4.41 3.28 1.97
C SER A 148 -5.36 3.23 3.19
N GLY A 149 -5.90 4.37 3.61
CA GLY A 149 -6.95 4.37 4.65
C GLY A 149 -8.29 3.83 4.13
N SER A 150 -9.16 3.32 5.02
CA SER A 150 -10.51 2.84 4.64
C SER A 150 -11.32 3.90 3.91
N GLY A 151 -11.31 5.14 4.40
CA GLY A 151 -12.02 6.26 3.78
C GLY A 151 -11.45 6.59 2.40
N GLU A 152 -10.13 6.73 2.27
CA GLU A 152 -9.46 6.98 1.00
C GLU A 152 -9.75 5.89 -0.03
N SER A 153 -9.69 4.61 0.39
CA SER A 153 -9.99 3.49 -0.49
C SER A 153 -11.40 3.59 -1.08
N LEU A 154 -12.38 3.99 -0.26
CA LEU A 154 -13.77 4.16 -0.68
C LEU A 154 -13.96 5.38 -1.60
N GLU A 155 -13.37 6.53 -1.28
CA GLU A 155 -13.47 7.73 -2.13
C GLU A 155 -12.86 7.47 -3.52
N ARG A 156 -11.70 6.80 -3.58
CA ARG A 156 -11.06 6.47 -4.84
C ARG A 156 -11.81 5.39 -5.65
N LEU A 157 -12.52 4.47 -4.97
CA LEU A 157 -13.45 3.55 -5.63
C LEU A 157 -14.64 4.30 -6.26
N LEU A 158 -15.22 5.25 -5.54
CA LEU A 158 -16.34 6.07 -6.01
C LEU A 158 -15.91 7.03 -7.14
N GLY A 159 -14.68 7.52 -7.11
CA GLY A 159 -14.07 8.40 -8.11
C GLY A 159 -13.47 7.68 -9.33
N ASP A 160 -13.73 6.39 -9.51
CA ASP A 160 -13.20 5.57 -10.63
C ASP A 160 -11.68 5.41 -10.67
N GLU A 161 -10.99 5.77 -9.59
CA GLU A 161 -9.55 5.59 -9.46
C GLU A 161 -9.17 4.17 -8.97
N ALA A 162 -10.11 3.43 -8.40
CA ALA A 162 -9.97 2.05 -7.98
C ALA A 162 -11.11 1.18 -8.53
N HIS A 163 -10.87 -0.11 -8.66
CA HIS A 163 -11.89 -1.11 -9.03
C HIS A 163 -12.41 -1.86 -7.81
N ILE A 164 -11.57 -1.93 -6.76
CA ILE A 164 -11.84 -2.65 -5.51
C ILE A 164 -11.36 -1.78 -4.34
N ALA A 165 -12.15 -1.72 -3.28
CA ALA A 165 -11.77 -1.13 -2.00
C ALA A 165 -11.92 -2.15 -0.87
N GLY A 166 -10.88 -2.26 -0.02
CA GLY A 166 -10.91 -2.99 1.24
C GLY A 166 -11.00 -2.00 2.40
N TYR A 167 -12.02 -2.14 3.22
CA TYR A 167 -12.26 -1.23 4.33
C TYR A 167 -12.88 -1.96 5.53
N HIS A 168 -12.74 -1.37 6.69
CA HIS A 168 -13.35 -1.91 7.91
C HIS A 168 -14.24 -0.87 8.56
N VAL A 169 -15.23 -1.34 9.28
CA VAL A 169 -16.18 -0.52 10.04
C VAL A 169 -16.36 -1.17 11.42
N SER A 170 -16.48 -0.34 12.45
CA SER A 170 -16.56 -0.78 13.85
C SER A 170 -17.96 -0.58 14.47
N ASP A 171 -18.92 -0.03 13.73
CA ASP A 171 -20.31 0.14 14.18
C ASP A 171 -21.32 0.07 13.03
N GLU A 172 -22.55 -0.37 13.36
CA GLU A 172 -23.61 -0.57 12.38
C GLU A 172 -24.13 0.71 11.74
N LYS A 173 -24.14 1.82 12.49
CA LYS A 173 -24.64 3.11 11.99
C LYS A 173 -23.78 3.64 10.87
N SER A 174 -22.45 3.66 11.10
CA SER A 174 -21.46 4.06 10.09
C SER A 174 -21.48 3.09 8.91
N SER A 175 -21.62 1.79 9.16
CA SER A 175 -21.72 0.77 8.13
C SER A 175 -22.88 1.04 7.18
N LYS A 176 -24.08 1.21 7.72
CA LYS A 176 -25.29 1.52 6.93
C LYS A 176 -25.17 2.82 6.12
N ALA A 177 -24.55 3.84 6.69
CA ALA A 177 -24.33 5.11 5.98
C ALA A 177 -23.41 4.94 4.76
N ILE A 178 -22.28 4.24 4.95
CA ILE A 178 -21.32 3.92 3.90
C ILE A 178 -21.97 3.04 2.82
N HIS A 179 -22.63 1.96 3.22
CA HIS A 179 -23.22 0.99 2.29
C HIS A 179 -24.33 1.61 1.45
N ARG A 180 -25.18 2.47 2.04
CA ARG A 180 -26.20 3.19 1.30
C ARG A 180 -25.61 4.05 0.18
N ARG A 181 -24.44 4.69 0.43
CA ARG A 181 -23.73 5.48 -0.57
C ARG A 181 -23.15 4.60 -1.69
N LEU A 182 -22.52 3.50 -1.33
CA LEU A 182 -21.92 2.56 -2.28
C LEU A 182 -22.94 1.88 -3.18
N LEU A 183 -24.05 1.43 -2.61
CA LEU A 183 -25.14 0.78 -3.36
C LEU A 183 -25.79 1.71 -4.39
N LYS A 184 -25.94 3.02 -4.05
CA LYS A 184 -26.42 4.02 -5.01
C LYS A 184 -25.47 4.20 -6.21
N SER A 185 -24.18 3.89 -6.04
CA SER A 185 -23.15 3.97 -7.09
C SER A 185 -22.90 2.63 -7.81
N ASN A 186 -23.84 1.68 -7.72
CA ASN A 186 -23.77 0.36 -8.36
C ASN A 186 -22.51 -0.45 -7.95
N ILE A 187 -22.08 -0.31 -6.70
CA ILE A 187 -20.94 -1.02 -6.12
C ILE A 187 -21.48 -2.21 -5.31
N GLN A 188 -20.88 -3.37 -5.50
CA GLN A 188 -21.17 -4.57 -4.72
C GLN A 188 -20.30 -4.65 -3.48
N ILE A 189 -20.88 -5.09 -2.36
CA ILE A 189 -20.27 -5.11 -1.04
C ILE A 189 -20.26 -6.54 -0.51
N TYR A 190 -19.11 -6.98 -0.05
CA TYR A 190 -18.89 -8.31 0.49
C TYR A 190 -18.29 -8.22 1.90
N PRO A 191 -19.00 -8.62 2.95
CA PRO A 191 -18.38 -8.86 4.26
C PRO A 191 -17.46 -10.08 4.13
N VAL A 192 -16.23 -9.96 4.61
CA VAL A 192 -15.23 -11.02 4.42
C VAL A 192 -14.68 -11.57 5.70
N MET A 193 -14.44 -10.72 6.69
CA MET A 193 -13.90 -11.14 7.98
C MET A 193 -14.28 -10.20 9.11
N LYS A 194 -14.29 -10.75 10.32
CA LYS A 194 -14.37 -10.04 11.60
C LYS A 194 -13.03 -10.14 12.29
N ARG A 195 -12.54 -9.05 12.85
CA ARG A 195 -11.32 -9.01 13.67
C ARG A 195 -11.53 -8.13 14.89
N THR A 196 -10.71 -8.36 15.92
CA THR A 196 -10.79 -7.57 17.16
C THR A 196 -9.61 -6.61 17.21
N GLN A 197 -9.88 -5.33 17.42
CA GLN A 197 -8.91 -4.33 17.83
C GLN A 197 -8.81 -4.23 19.35
N GLY A 198 -7.63 -3.92 19.84
CA GLY A 198 -7.38 -3.78 21.26
C GLY A 198 -5.99 -3.27 21.56
N PHE A 199 -5.67 -3.14 22.85
CA PHE A 199 -4.31 -2.80 23.26
C PHE A 199 -3.39 -4.02 23.11
N LEU A 200 -2.31 -3.82 22.40
CA LEU A 200 -1.12 -4.67 22.48
C LEU A 200 -0.34 -4.21 23.70
N VAL A 201 -0.02 -5.15 24.57
CA VAL A 201 0.72 -4.89 25.81
C VAL A 201 1.81 -5.95 26.00
N LYS A 202 2.75 -5.72 26.88
CA LYS A 202 3.73 -6.74 27.23
C LYS A 202 3.05 -8.04 27.71
N LYS A 203 3.70 -9.19 27.50
CA LYS A 203 3.19 -10.49 27.95
C LYS A 203 2.82 -10.44 29.43
N GLY A 204 1.62 -10.91 29.74
CA GLY A 204 1.06 -10.92 31.09
C GLY A 204 0.52 -9.56 31.56
N ASN A 205 0.55 -8.52 30.73
CA ASN A 205 0.03 -7.18 31.03
C ASN A 205 0.50 -6.65 32.41
N PRO A 206 1.81 -6.48 32.63
CA PRO A 206 2.35 -6.14 33.94
C PRO A 206 1.92 -4.76 34.46
N LEU A 207 1.43 -3.88 33.59
CA LEU A 207 0.92 -2.57 33.95
C LEU A 207 -0.60 -2.53 34.13
N HIS A 208 -1.26 -3.69 34.05
CA HIS A 208 -2.70 -3.87 34.26
C HIS A 208 -3.60 -2.97 33.40
N ILE A 209 -3.18 -2.66 32.17
CA ILE A 209 -3.93 -1.82 31.22
C ILE A 209 -5.20 -2.53 30.82
N LYS A 210 -6.37 -1.92 31.01
CA LYS A 210 -7.70 -2.47 30.68
C LYS A 210 -8.54 -1.52 29.82
N SER A 211 -8.34 -0.23 29.97
CA SER A 211 -9.08 0.84 29.28
C SER A 211 -8.16 1.97 28.86
N VAL A 212 -8.71 2.99 28.19
CA VAL A 212 -7.96 4.20 27.84
C VAL A 212 -7.57 5.02 29.06
N ASP A 213 -8.38 4.99 30.16
CA ASP A 213 -8.09 5.70 31.41
C ASP A 213 -6.77 5.27 32.02
N ASP A 214 -6.42 3.98 31.90
CA ASP A 214 -5.16 3.46 32.45
C ASP A 214 -3.94 4.13 31.78
N LEU A 215 -4.10 4.65 30.57
CA LEU A 215 -3.03 5.35 29.84
C LEU A 215 -2.75 6.75 30.37
N LEU A 216 -3.63 7.31 31.22
CA LEU A 216 -3.35 8.56 31.95
C LEU A 216 -2.21 8.42 32.97
N ASN A 217 -1.83 7.17 33.30
CA ASN A 217 -0.66 6.93 34.12
C ASN A 217 0.61 7.37 33.36
N PRO A 218 1.33 8.42 33.79
CA PRO A 218 2.48 8.97 33.06
C PRO A 218 3.67 7.99 32.92
N LYS A 219 3.66 6.89 33.67
CA LYS A 219 4.67 5.83 33.56
C LYS A 219 4.41 4.91 32.37
N ILE A 220 3.22 4.91 31.79
CA ILE A 220 2.86 4.10 30.63
C ILE A 220 3.21 4.88 29.37
N ARG A 221 4.11 4.36 28.57
CA ARG A 221 4.49 4.90 27.26
C ARG A 221 3.62 4.26 26.21
N PHE A 222 2.78 5.06 25.57
CA PHE A 222 1.92 4.64 24.47
C PHE A 222 2.62 4.86 23.13
N VAL A 223 2.34 4.02 22.14
CA VAL A 223 2.69 4.23 20.74
C VAL A 223 1.42 4.17 19.90
N ASN A 224 1.20 5.21 19.14
CA ASN A 224 0.00 5.39 18.33
C ASN A 224 0.22 4.88 16.90
N ARG A 225 -0.86 4.82 16.15
CA ARG A 225 -0.83 4.66 14.69
C ARG A 225 -0.81 6.03 14.03
N GLN A 226 -0.29 6.08 12.80
CA GLN A 226 -0.26 7.32 12.02
C GLN A 226 -1.66 7.91 11.84
N ILE A 227 -1.72 9.24 11.75
CA ILE A 227 -2.93 9.99 11.40
C ILE A 227 -3.52 9.44 10.09
N GLY A 228 -4.85 9.31 10.03
CA GLY A 228 -5.58 8.76 8.89
C GLY A 228 -5.72 7.23 8.88
N SER A 229 -5.10 6.51 9.81
CA SER A 229 -5.40 5.08 9.99
C SER A 229 -6.71 4.88 10.77
N GLY A 230 -7.47 3.84 10.42
CA GLY A 230 -8.71 3.51 11.16
C GLY A 230 -8.49 3.18 12.63
N THR A 231 -7.32 2.60 12.98
CA THR A 231 -6.94 2.33 14.37
C THR A 231 -6.65 3.62 15.14
N ARG A 232 -6.05 4.64 14.49
CA ARG A 232 -5.88 5.96 15.08
C ARG A 232 -7.23 6.63 15.32
N LEU A 233 -8.11 6.59 14.33
CA LEU A 233 -9.46 7.13 14.45
C LEU A 233 -10.24 6.45 15.58
N LEU A 234 -10.11 5.13 15.73
CA LEU A 234 -10.70 4.41 16.85
C LEU A 234 -10.17 4.92 18.19
N PHE A 235 -8.84 5.08 18.32
CA PHE A 235 -8.24 5.58 19.54
C PHE A 235 -8.69 7.00 19.88
N ASP A 236 -8.67 7.90 18.90
CA ASP A 236 -9.12 9.29 19.10
C ASP A 236 -10.60 9.34 19.50
N THR A 237 -11.44 8.44 18.94
CA THR A 237 -12.85 8.32 19.32
C THR A 237 -13.00 7.88 20.78
N LEU A 238 -12.21 6.88 21.22
CA LEU A 238 -12.24 6.42 22.60
C LEU A 238 -11.82 7.51 23.61
N LEU A 239 -10.82 8.33 23.25
CA LEU A 239 -10.42 9.46 24.11
C LEU A 239 -11.55 10.50 24.22
N ILE A 240 -12.24 10.78 23.11
CA ILE A 240 -13.40 11.70 23.12
C ILE A 240 -14.55 11.12 23.96
N GLU A 241 -14.84 9.84 23.84
CA GLU A 241 -15.91 9.16 24.60
C GLU A 241 -15.67 9.21 26.11
N GLU A 242 -14.40 9.19 26.55
CA GLU A 242 -13.98 9.25 27.96
C GLU A 242 -13.56 10.66 28.41
N ASP A 243 -13.75 11.71 27.57
CA ASP A 243 -13.37 13.11 27.86
C ASP A 243 -11.88 13.29 28.25
N ILE A 244 -11.00 12.53 27.58
CA ILE A 244 -9.55 12.56 27.81
C ILE A 244 -8.86 13.45 26.77
N ASP A 245 -8.05 14.42 27.22
CA ASP A 245 -7.19 15.22 26.34
C ASP A 245 -6.05 14.34 25.80
N PRO A 246 -5.89 14.24 24.47
CA PRO A 246 -4.77 13.49 23.89
C PRO A 246 -3.39 13.86 24.43
N SER A 247 -3.19 15.10 24.86
CA SER A 247 -1.91 15.56 25.42
C SER A 247 -1.57 14.94 26.77
N GLU A 248 -2.54 14.37 27.49
CA GLU A 248 -2.34 13.67 28.77
C GLU A 248 -1.78 12.26 28.57
N ILE A 249 -1.85 11.72 27.34
CA ILE A 249 -1.33 10.38 27.04
C ILE A 249 0.16 10.48 26.68
N ASN A 250 1.00 9.92 27.54
CA ASN A 250 2.44 9.86 27.31
C ASN A 250 2.77 9.01 26.07
N GLY A 251 3.19 9.67 24.99
CA GLY A 251 3.51 9.02 23.71
C GLY A 251 2.39 9.07 22.66
N TYR A 252 1.30 9.81 22.88
CA TYR A 252 0.23 9.98 21.89
C TYR A 252 0.74 10.44 20.52
N PHE A 253 1.78 11.26 20.46
CA PHE A 253 2.40 11.78 19.24
C PHE A 253 3.50 10.86 18.66
N HIS A 254 3.84 9.75 19.34
CA HIS A 254 4.73 8.74 18.80
C HIS A 254 3.94 7.83 17.85
N GLU A 255 4.25 7.88 16.56
CA GLU A 255 3.48 7.20 15.52
C GLU A 255 4.25 6.07 14.87
N GLU A 256 3.53 4.96 14.64
CA GLU A 256 4.00 3.82 13.85
C GLU A 256 3.04 3.53 12.69
N PHE A 257 3.60 3.11 11.54
CA PHE A 257 2.86 2.99 10.29
C PHE A 257 2.17 1.64 10.07
N THR A 258 2.49 0.61 10.88
CA THR A 258 1.89 -0.72 10.77
C THR A 258 1.59 -1.30 12.16
N HIS A 259 0.67 -2.25 12.25
CA HIS A 259 0.41 -2.96 13.49
C HIS A 259 1.66 -3.73 13.99
N SER A 260 2.45 -4.28 13.06
CA SER A 260 3.71 -4.97 13.40
C SER A 260 4.76 -4.01 13.96
N ALA A 261 4.82 -2.77 13.46
CA ALA A 261 5.72 -1.75 13.98
C ALA A 261 5.35 -1.34 15.42
N VAL A 262 4.04 -1.22 15.72
CA VAL A 262 3.53 -1.05 17.10
C VAL A 262 3.99 -2.19 18.01
N ALA A 263 3.81 -3.45 17.57
CA ALA A 263 4.26 -4.62 18.33
C ALA A 263 5.78 -4.59 18.58
N ASN A 264 6.56 -4.26 17.55
CA ASN A 264 8.02 -4.15 17.66
C ASN A 264 8.46 -3.04 18.62
N ALA A 265 7.76 -1.91 18.68
CA ALA A 265 8.05 -0.85 19.64
C ALA A 265 7.87 -1.34 21.09
N ILE A 266 6.84 -2.16 21.34
CA ILE A 266 6.59 -2.76 22.67
C ILE A 266 7.65 -3.82 22.99
N LEU A 267 7.98 -4.70 22.05
CA LEU A 267 9.02 -5.72 22.23
C LEU A 267 10.40 -5.11 22.49
N ALA A 268 10.71 -4.01 21.81
CA ALA A 268 11.96 -3.26 21.99
C ALA A 268 11.99 -2.39 23.26
N ASN A 269 10.96 -2.44 24.12
CA ASN A 269 10.80 -1.59 25.31
C ASN A 269 10.79 -0.08 25.02
N LYS A 270 10.44 0.32 23.81
CA LYS A 270 10.24 1.74 23.44
C LYS A 270 8.85 2.24 23.84
N ALA A 271 7.87 1.33 23.91
CA ALA A 271 6.52 1.57 24.38
C ALA A 271 6.07 0.44 25.31
N ASP A 272 5.01 0.69 26.08
CA ASP A 272 4.42 -0.28 26.99
C ASP A 272 3.05 -0.75 26.49
N ALA A 273 2.37 0.09 25.69
CA ALA A 273 1.10 -0.21 25.02
C ALA A 273 0.99 0.48 23.67
N GLY A 274 0.12 -0.05 22.81
CA GLY A 274 -0.31 0.57 21.56
C GLY A 274 -1.54 -0.15 21.02
N LEU A 275 -2.31 0.49 20.14
CA LEU A 275 -3.49 -0.14 19.53
C LEU A 275 -3.13 -0.98 18.31
N GLY A 276 -3.72 -2.16 18.23
CA GLY A 276 -3.52 -3.06 17.11
C GLY A 276 -4.57 -4.17 17.03
N VAL A 277 -4.35 -5.11 16.12
CA VAL A 277 -5.23 -6.26 15.91
C VAL A 277 -4.73 -7.49 16.67
N LYS A 278 -5.65 -8.33 17.11
CA LYS A 278 -5.38 -9.46 18.02
C LYS A 278 -4.32 -10.44 17.47
N ASN A 279 -4.34 -10.74 16.18
CA ASN A 279 -3.37 -11.67 15.59
C ASN A 279 -1.92 -11.19 15.76
N ILE A 280 -1.67 -9.89 15.62
CA ILE A 280 -0.33 -9.31 15.78
C ILE A 280 0.18 -9.50 17.22
N ALA A 281 -0.69 -9.35 18.22
CA ALA A 281 -0.30 -9.67 19.60
C ALA A 281 0.09 -11.15 19.74
N LEU A 282 -0.73 -12.06 19.20
CA LEU A 282 -0.50 -13.51 19.28
C LEU A 282 0.78 -13.94 18.55
N GLU A 283 1.00 -13.46 17.33
CA GLU A 283 2.18 -13.75 16.51
C GLU A 283 3.48 -13.28 17.17
N ASN A 284 3.42 -12.21 17.96
CA ASN A 284 4.57 -11.60 18.62
C ASN A 284 4.70 -11.96 20.11
N GLY A 285 3.85 -12.85 20.62
CA GLY A 285 3.87 -13.27 22.03
C GLY A 285 3.55 -12.16 23.03
N LEU A 286 2.85 -11.12 22.58
CA LEU A 286 2.38 -10.01 23.40
C LEU A 286 1.05 -10.36 24.11
N GLY A 287 0.73 -9.63 25.17
CA GLY A 287 -0.60 -9.59 25.75
C GLY A 287 -1.55 -8.79 24.88
N PHE A 288 -2.84 -9.08 24.97
CA PHE A 288 -3.89 -8.40 24.21
C PHE A 288 -5.09 -8.09 25.11
N VAL A 289 -5.50 -6.83 25.12
CA VAL A 289 -6.69 -6.35 25.80
C VAL A 289 -7.72 -5.95 24.75
N PRO A 290 -8.81 -6.71 24.56
CA PRO A 290 -9.78 -6.44 23.51
C PRO A 290 -10.56 -5.16 23.81
N ILE A 291 -10.79 -4.34 22.78
CA ILE A 291 -11.59 -3.11 22.87
C ILE A 291 -12.83 -3.21 21.98
N LYS A 292 -12.65 -3.46 20.68
CA LYS A 292 -13.73 -3.40 19.71
C LYS A 292 -13.58 -4.43 18.60
N ASP A 293 -14.68 -5.04 18.25
CA ASP A 293 -14.77 -5.86 17.05
C ASP A 293 -15.11 -4.97 15.85
N GLU A 294 -14.53 -5.29 14.71
CA GLU A 294 -14.83 -4.63 13.45
C GLU A 294 -15.04 -5.65 12.32
N ILE A 295 -15.87 -5.30 11.36
CA ILE A 295 -16.09 -6.09 10.16
C ILE A 295 -15.31 -5.48 9.01
N PHE A 296 -14.57 -6.33 8.31
CA PHE A 296 -13.87 -5.95 7.10
C PHE A 296 -14.71 -6.31 5.88
N PHE A 297 -14.84 -5.36 4.98
CA PHE A 297 -15.60 -5.47 3.75
C PHE A 297 -14.70 -5.30 2.55
N ILE A 298 -15.07 -5.96 1.47
CA ILE A 298 -14.58 -5.70 0.12
C ILE A 298 -15.73 -5.08 -0.67
N ALA A 299 -15.52 -3.87 -1.15
CA ALA A 299 -16.41 -3.22 -2.12
C ALA A 299 -15.76 -3.25 -3.48
N MET A 300 -16.53 -3.51 -4.54
CA MET A 300 -15.98 -3.56 -5.89
C MET A 300 -17.02 -3.14 -6.93
N LYS A 301 -16.52 -2.65 -8.06
CA LYS A 301 -17.35 -2.36 -9.21
C LYS A 301 -17.99 -3.63 -9.76
N LYS A 302 -19.17 -3.50 -10.34
CA LYS A 302 -19.96 -4.63 -10.84
C LYS A 302 -19.19 -5.46 -11.88
N GLU A 303 -18.41 -4.81 -12.73
CA GLU A 303 -17.58 -5.45 -13.75
C GLU A 303 -16.52 -6.35 -13.12
N MET A 304 -15.93 -5.92 -12.01
CA MET A 304 -14.97 -6.72 -11.25
C MET A 304 -15.66 -7.86 -10.52
N ALA A 305 -16.82 -7.59 -9.91
CA ALA A 305 -17.58 -8.61 -9.17
C ALA A 305 -18.00 -9.81 -10.03
N ALA A 306 -18.14 -9.61 -11.35
CA ALA A 306 -18.46 -10.64 -12.31
C ALA A 306 -17.24 -11.51 -12.71
N GLN A 307 -16.01 -11.12 -12.34
CA GLN A 307 -14.80 -11.86 -12.70
C GLN A 307 -14.55 -13.03 -11.74
N SER A 308 -13.92 -14.08 -12.24
CA SER A 308 -13.56 -15.24 -11.42
C SER A 308 -12.58 -14.90 -10.30
N GLU A 309 -11.70 -13.91 -10.54
CA GLU A 309 -10.70 -13.38 -9.62
C GLU A 309 -11.35 -12.75 -8.39
N ALA A 310 -12.49 -12.07 -8.53
CA ALA A 310 -13.27 -11.53 -7.42
C ALA A 310 -13.73 -12.65 -6.47
N SER A 311 -14.30 -13.72 -7.04
CA SER A 311 -14.75 -14.89 -6.27
C SER A 311 -13.58 -15.61 -5.59
N LYS A 312 -12.43 -15.72 -6.27
CA LYS A 312 -11.19 -16.27 -5.69
C LYS A 312 -10.71 -15.43 -4.52
N LEU A 313 -10.67 -14.09 -4.68
CA LEU A 313 -10.25 -13.16 -3.64
C LEU A 313 -11.11 -13.30 -2.38
N ILE A 314 -12.43 -13.23 -2.51
CA ILE A 314 -13.37 -13.35 -1.39
C ILE A 314 -13.19 -14.70 -0.68
N ARG A 315 -13.09 -15.81 -1.43
CA ARG A 315 -12.89 -17.15 -0.86
C ARG A 315 -11.57 -17.26 -0.10
N LYS A 316 -10.46 -16.77 -0.68
CA LYS A 316 -9.14 -16.80 -0.02
C LYS A 316 -9.14 -15.98 1.26
N ILE A 317 -9.68 -14.76 1.24
CA ILE A 317 -9.78 -13.93 2.44
C ILE A 317 -10.56 -14.66 3.53
N ARG A 318 -11.70 -15.26 3.22
CA ARG A 318 -12.51 -16.01 4.19
C ARG A 318 -11.80 -17.26 4.70
N SER A 319 -11.13 -18.03 3.83
CA SER A 319 -10.35 -19.20 4.25
C SER A 319 -9.26 -18.80 5.25
N TYR A 320 -8.42 -17.84 4.89
CA TYR A 320 -7.35 -17.37 5.75
C TYR A 320 -7.86 -16.78 7.07
N SER A 321 -9.00 -16.07 7.03
CA SER A 321 -9.63 -15.55 8.25
C SER A 321 -10.12 -16.66 9.19
N GLY A 322 -10.57 -17.79 8.64
CA GLY A 322 -10.96 -18.95 9.44
C GLY A 322 -9.79 -19.68 10.08
N GLU A 323 -8.61 -19.60 9.48
CA GLU A 323 -7.38 -20.26 9.89
C GLU A 323 -6.50 -19.39 10.81
N THR A 324 -6.67 -18.05 10.76
CA THR A 324 -5.81 -17.11 11.48
C THR A 324 -6.39 -16.77 12.85
N PRO A 325 -5.66 -17.05 13.96
CA PRO A 325 -6.10 -16.67 15.29
C PRO A 325 -6.40 -15.19 15.43
N GLY A 326 -7.54 -14.84 16.03
CA GLY A 326 -7.98 -13.45 16.19
C GLY A 326 -8.86 -12.92 15.05
N TYR A 327 -9.07 -13.73 14.01
CA TYR A 327 -10.02 -13.46 12.94
C TYR A 327 -11.16 -14.47 12.92
N LYS A 328 -12.26 -14.11 12.29
CA LYS A 328 -13.36 -15.01 11.96
C LYS A 328 -13.83 -14.72 10.54
N ALA A 329 -13.95 -15.76 9.72
CA ALA A 329 -14.57 -15.62 8.40
C ALA A 329 -16.02 -15.16 8.53
N VAL A 330 -16.43 -14.26 7.64
CA VAL A 330 -17.78 -13.72 7.65
C VAL A 330 -18.38 -13.82 6.24
N GLY A 331 -19.61 -14.28 6.17
CA GLY A 331 -20.42 -14.33 4.95
C GLY A 331 -21.71 -13.52 5.12
N LEU A 332 -22.52 -13.50 4.08
CA LEU A 332 -23.88 -12.97 4.15
C LEU A 332 -24.72 -13.92 5.01
N ASN A 333 -24.97 -13.57 6.25
CA ASN A 333 -25.82 -14.29 7.19
C ASN A 333 -26.57 -13.29 8.08
N ARG A 334 -27.56 -13.76 8.88
CA ARG A 334 -28.37 -12.92 9.76
C ARG A 334 -27.56 -12.05 10.72
N GLN A 335 -26.34 -12.46 11.10
CA GLN A 335 -25.50 -11.68 12.02
C GLN A 335 -24.94 -10.39 11.39
N ILE A 336 -25.07 -10.21 10.07
CA ILE A 336 -24.54 -9.08 9.31
C ILE A 336 -25.62 -8.24 8.66
N GLU A 337 -26.88 -8.70 8.71
CA GLU A 337 -28.02 -7.93 8.18
C GLU A 337 -28.10 -6.51 8.80
N GLY A 338 -27.70 -6.38 10.08
CA GLY A 338 -27.62 -5.09 10.76
C GLY A 338 -26.50 -4.17 10.25
N TRP A 339 -25.48 -4.72 9.58
CA TRP A 339 -24.33 -3.98 9.07
C TRP A 339 -24.45 -3.59 7.60
N LEU A 340 -25.34 -4.21 6.88
CA LEU A 340 -25.68 -3.90 5.47
C LEU A 340 -26.89 -2.98 5.40
#